data_e9314202929022cc46edefa8eb2bdbb2
#
_entry.id   e9314202929022cc46edefa8eb2bdbb2
#
_cell.length_a   1.000
_cell.length_b   1.000
_cell.length_c   1.000
_cell.angle_alpha   90.00
_cell.angle_beta   90.00
_cell.angle_gamma   90.00
#
_symmetry.space_group_name_H-M   'P 1'
#
loop_
_entity.id
_entity.type
_entity.pdbx_description
1 polymer ?
#
loop_
_entity_poly.entity_id
_entity_poly.type
_entity_poly.pdbx_seq_one_letter_code
_entity_poly.pdbx_strand_id
1 'polypeptide(L)'
;NAVARSLTRNDTSMIAVIMSNRLNPFFANVLDAIEEQAAMQGYSILFFNTSEDKERERNAVAQAMEHRVSGILLLPVIEPDVRTEELLWNAEESGIPVVLIDRDFQDGDFDIVLIDNKKVVYDGVELLIESGHRDIGIITCPEVVKKGRTRLEGYIQCLKDHGLEIRDEYIYPGDFDEKSGYQACEAFQGLANPPTAVLATCSSCTLGCIRFMNEHNLLPGKDLGLVGFDDISLLNSIGYELTVMDRPMQEMGEIAFGLLTDRMKGPDTKKRRREVMLRTRLIIRGSEKRQGAPEVVF
;
A
#
# COMPACT_ATOMS: atom_id res chain seq x y z
N ASN A 1 17.22 5.61 36.24
CA ASN A 1 17.47 4.32 35.63
C ASN A 1 16.17 3.84 34.95
N ALA A 2 16.12 3.76 33.59
CA ALA A 2 14.93 3.41 32.85
C ALA A 2 14.35 2.04 33.29
N VAL A 3 15.23 1.09 33.59
CA VAL A 3 14.87 -0.27 34.06
C VAL A 3 14.16 -0.24 35.42
N ALA A 4 14.55 0.68 36.32
CA ALA A 4 13.90 0.79 37.64
C ALA A 4 12.52 1.46 37.57
N ARG A 5 12.29 2.33 36.56
CA ARG A 5 10.97 2.93 36.30
C ARG A 5 10.00 1.96 35.61
N SER A 6 10.49 1.05 34.74
CA SER A 6 9.67 0.03 34.07
C SER A 6 9.15 -1.04 35.05
N LEU A 7 9.89 -1.32 36.12
CA LEU A 7 9.47 -2.27 37.17
C LEU A 7 8.33 -1.74 38.07
N THR A 8 8.12 -0.44 38.08
CA THR A 8 7.04 0.19 38.89
C THR A 8 5.82 0.60 38.09
N ARG A 9 5.93 0.62 36.75
CA ARG A 9 4.84 1.01 35.83
C ARG A 9 4.69 -0.06 34.78
N ASN A 10 4.63 -1.18 34.74
CA ASN A 10 4.37 -2.18 33.68
C ASN A 10 4.39 -1.66 32.21
N ASP A 11 5.01 -0.52 31.97
CA ASP A 11 5.05 0.22 30.70
C ASP A 11 6.52 0.36 30.25
N THR A 12 6.87 -0.35 29.21
CA THR A 12 8.24 -0.35 28.67
C THR A 12 8.54 0.90 27.82
N SER A 13 7.54 1.74 27.52
CA SER A 13 7.63 2.85 26.56
C SER A 13 8.19 2.37 25.19
N MET A 14 7.87 1.13 24.80
CA MET A 14 8.32 0.49 23.58
C MET A 14 7.11 0.03 22.76
N ILE A 15 7.11 0.32 21.47
CA ILE A 15 6.07 -0.10 20.52
C ILE A 15 6.69 -1.05 19.50
N ALA A 16 6.03 -2.18 19.23
CA ALA A 16 6.43 -3.04 18.13
C ALA A 16 5.83 -2.52 16.82
N VAL A 17 6.67 -2.42 15.80
CA VAL A 17 6.27 -2.15 14.41
C VAL A 17 6.67 -3.36 13.58
N ILE A 18 5.67 -4.11 13.11
CA ILE A 18 5.83 -5.36 12.37
C ILE A 18 5.34 -5.14 10.95
N MET A 19 6.24 -5.20 9.97
CA MET A 19 5.87 -5.01 8.55
C MET A 19 6.86 -5.70 7.63
N SER A 20 6.46 -5.90 6.38
CA SER A 20 7.31 -6.55 5.40
C SER A 20 8.05 -5.55 4.52
N ASN A 21 9.13 -6.02 3.93
CA ASN A 21 9.85 -5.39 2.81
C ASN A 21 10.20 -3.88 2.98
N ARG A 22 11.05 -3.57 3.96
CA ARG A 22 11.58 -2.21 4.18
C ARG A 22 12.23 -1.53 2.95
N LEU A 23 12.49 -2.28 1.88
CA LEU A 23 13.03 -1.72 0.62
C LEU A 23 11.93 -1.14 -0.27
N ASN A 24 10.67 -1.47 -0.04
CA ASN A 24 9.56 -0.83 -0.74
C ASN A 24 9.32 0.56 -0.13
N PRO A 25 9.34 1.65 -0.93
CA PRO A 25 9.15 3.03 -0.45
C PRO A 25 7.89 3.23 0.41
N PHE A 26 6.82 2.50 0.13
CA PHE A 26 5.60 2.55 0.92
C PHE A 26 5.84 2.22 2.41
N PHE A 27 6.51 1.09 2.68
CA PHE A 27 6.77 0.67 4.06
C PHE A 27 7.74 1.61 4.77
N ALA A 28 8.75 2.10 4.03
CA ALA A 28 9.73 3.04 4.58
C ALA A 28 9.07 4.36 5.02
N ASN A 29 8.22 4.95 4.18
CA ASN A 29 7.53 6.20 4.49
C ASN A 29 6.51 6.07 5.64
N VAL A 30 5.78 4.94 5.70
CA VAL A 30 4.86 4.67 6.82
C VAL A 30 5.64 4.50 8.13
N LEU A 31 6.76 3.77 8.10
CA LEU A 31 7.63 3.57 9.26
C LEU A 31 8.22 4.90 9.74
N ASP A 32 8.69 5.76 8.83
CA ASP A 32 9.25 7.07 9.12
C ASP A 32 8.23 7.95 9.89
N ALA A 33 6.99 8.01 9.40
CA ALA A 33 5.91 8.71 10.06
C ALA A 33 5.60 8.17 11.46
N ILE A 34 5.61 6.83 11.62
CA ILE A 34 5.41 6.20 12.93
C ILE A 34 6.57 6.55 13.87
N GLU A 35 7.82 6.53 13.36
CA GLU A 35 9.02 6.84 14.16
C GLU A 35 9.00 8.28 14.66
N GLU A 36 8.63 9.26 13.83
CA GLU A 36 8.46 10.65 14.25
C GLU A 36 7.43 10.79 15.37
N GLN A 37 6.25 10.19 15.25
CA GLN A 37 5.21 10.23 16.25
C GLN A 37 5.62 9.55 17.56
N ALA A 38 6.31 8.40 17.46
CA ALA A 38 6.85 7.69 18.61
C ALA A 38 7.87 8.53 19.37
N ALA A 39 8.83 9.14 18.66
CA ALA A 39 9.85 10.00 19.24
C ALA A 39 9.25 11.21 19.97
N MET A 40 8.25 11.89 19.37
CA MET A 40 7.54 13.01 19.98
C MET A 40 6.86 12.65 21.30
N GLN A 41 6.37 11.41 21.43
CA GLN A 41 5.68 10.94 22.63
C GLN A 41 6.55 10.11 23.59
N GLY A 42 7.86 10.00 23.31
CA GLY A 42 8.82 9.33 24.17
C GLY A 42 8.80 7.80 24.10
N TYR A 43 8.28 7.23 23.00
CA TYR A 43 8.33 5.80 22.74
C TYR A 43 9.55 5.41 21.90
N SER A 44 10.08 4.23 22.16
CA SER A 44 11.07 3.56 21.31
C SER A 44 10.39 2.55 20.41
N ILE A 45 10.92 2.36 19.20
CA ILE A 45 10.38 1.37 18.25
C ILE A 45 11.21 0.09 18.30
N LEU A 46 10.55 -1.04 18.42
CA LEU A 46 11.07 -2.38 18.16
C LEU A 46 10.57 -2.82 16.78
N PHE A 47 11.45 -2.77 15.79
CA PHE A 47 11.11 -3.06 14.40
C PHE A 47 11.34 -4.52 14.02
N PHE A 48 10.35 -5.15 13.38
CA PHE A 48 10.43 -6.49 12.83
C PHE A 48 10.13 -6.49 11.34
N ASN A 49 11.03 -7.05 10.54
CA ASN A 49 10.82 -7.25 9.11
C ASN A 49 10.36 -8.71 8.86
N THR A 50 9.11 -8.88 8.42
CA THR A 50 8.55 -10.20 8.15
C THR A 50 8.97 -10.76 6.79
N SER A 51 9.35 -9.91 5.83
CA SER A 51 9.67 -10.31 4.44
C SER A 51 8.56 -11.15 3.79
N GLU A 52 7.29 -10.87 4.08
CA GLU A 52 6.09 -11.59 3.63
C GLU A 52 6.05 -13.07 4.09
N ASP A 53 6.79 -13.42 5.14
CA ASP A 53 6.84 -14.76 5.71
C ASP A 53 5.95 -14.87 6.96
N LYS A 54 4.96 -15.79 6.93
CA LYS A 54 3.99 -16.02 8.01
C LYS A 54 4.65 -16.46 9.33
N GLU A 55 5.72 -17.25 9.25
CA GLU A 55 6.41 -17.74 10.46
C GLU A 55 7.18 -16.59 11.11
N ARG A 56 7.84 -15.75 10.32
CA ARG A 56 8.51 -14.55 10.83
C ARG A 56 7.51 -13.58 11.45
N GLU A 57 6.31 -13.42 10.86
CA GLU A 57 5.26 -12.58 11.42
C GLU A 57 4.80 -13.10 12.77
N ARG A 58 4.50 -14.40 12.89
CA ARG A 58 4.16 -15.04 14.19
C ARG A 58 5.25 -14.83 15.22
N ASN A 59 6.49 -15.10 14.84
CA ASN A 59 7.64 -14.93 15.74
C ASN A 59 7.81 -13.48 16.19
N ALA A 60 7.56 -12.51 15.29
CA ALA A 60 7.61 -11.10 15.63
C ALA A 60 6.55 -10.70 16.66
N VAL A 61 5.30 -11.19 16.48
CA VAL A 61 4.23 -10.95 17.45
C VAL A 61 4.57 -11.59 18.80
N ALA A 62 5.04 -12.85 18.82
CA ALA A 62 5.44 -13.52 20.05
C ALA A 62 6.57 -12.77 20.77
N GLN A 63 7.61 -12.34 20.05
CA GLN A 63 8.71 -11.56 20.62
C GLN A 63 8.23 -10.20 21.15
N ALA A 64 7.31 -9.51 20.44
CA ALA A 64 6.73 -8.26 20.93
C ALA A 64 6.04 -8.47 22.28
N MET A 65 5.29 -9.57 22.44
CA MET A 65 4.65 -9.93 23.71
C MET A 65 5.69 -10.25 24.80
N GLU A 66 6.73 -11.03 24.49
CA GLU A 66 7.83 -11.35 25.42
C GLU A 66 8.55 -10.08 25.91
N HIS A 67 8.77 -9.11 25.03
CA HIS A 67 9.35 -7.81 25.36
C HIS A 67 8.39 -6.88 26.10
N ARG A 68 7.13 -7.28 26.29
CA ARG A 68 6.07 -6.48 26.93
C ARG A 68 5.97 -5.08 26.34
N VAL A 69 5.88 -5.03 25.01
CA VAL A 69 5.67 -3.75 24.34
C VAL A 69 4.36 -3.10 24.78
N SER A 70 4.28 -1.79 24.72
CA SER A 70 3.08 -1.03 25.09
C SER A 70 1.98 -1.13 24.04
N GLY A 71 2.32 -1.56 22.81
CA GLY A 71 1.38 -1.77 21.71
C GLY A 71 2.05 -2.31 20.46
N ILE A 72 1.24 -2.78 19.51
CA ILE A 72 1.67 -3.38 18.25
C ILE A 72 1.02 -2.65 17.08
N LEU A 73 1.85 -2.16 16.14
CA LEU A 73 1.44 -1.74 14.80
C LEU A 73 1.84 -2.84 13.84
N LEU A 74 0.87 -3.46 13.17
CA LEU A 74 1.10 -4.56 12.25
C LEU A 74 0.60 -4.22 10.86
N LEU A 75 1.46 -4.39 9.87
CA LEU A 75 1.08 -4.51 8.47
C LEU A 75 1.15 -5.99 8.10
N PRO A 76 0.01 -6.71 8.05
CA PRO A 76 -0.01 -8.16 7.86
C PRO A 76 0.66 -8.61 6.56
N VAL A 77 1.21 -9.82 6.56
CA VAL A 77 1.72 -10.46 5.33
C VAL A 77 0.63 -10.60 4.27
N ILE A 78 1.03 -10.75 3.00
CA ILE A 78 0.12 -10.80 1.83
C ILE A 78 -0.98 -11.86 2.00
N GLU A 79 -0.62 -13.05 2.43
CA GLU A 79 -1.57 -14.10 2.73
C GLU A 79 -1.87 -14.13 4.24
N PRO A 80 -3.05 -13.69 4.67
CA PRO A 80 -3.42 -13.70 6.09
C PRO A 80 -3.23 -15.08 6.73
N ASP A 81 -2.70 -15.09 7.95
CA ASP A 81 -2.45 -16.30 8.71
C ASP A 81 -3.30 -16.32 9.99
N VAL A 82 -4.22 -17.30 10.10
CA VAL A 82 -5.12 -17.46 11.24
C VAL A 82 -4.35 -17.59 12.57
N ARG A 83 -3.17 -18.22 12.55
CA ARG A 83 -2.35 -18.33 13.77
C ARG A 83 -1.75 -17.01 14.21
N THR A 84 -1.40 -16.13 13.26
CA THR A 84 -0.99 -14.74 13.59
C THR A 84 -2.16 -14.00 14.23
N GLU A 85 -3.37 -14.13 13.66
CA GLU A 85 -4.57 -13.51 14.20
C GLU A 85 -4.87 -13.96 15.63
N GLU A 86 -4.78 -15.27 15.92
CA GLU A 86 -4.91 -15.82 17.28
C GLU A 86 -3.88 -15.21 18.25
N LEU A 87 -2.63 -15.04 17.83
CA LEU A 87 -1.59 -14.42 18.65
C LEU A 87 -1.89 -12.94 18.92
N LEU A 88 -2.44 -12.21 17.97
CA LEU A 88 -2.83 -10.82 18.15
C LEU A 88 -3.99 -10.67 19.15
N TRP A 89 -4.96 -11.58 19.11
CA TRP A 89 -6.02 -11.65 20.13
C TRP A 89 -5.44 -11.91 21.52
N ASN A 90 -4.50 -12.85 21.65
CA ASN A 90 -3.81 -13.10 22.92
C ASN A 90 -3.03 -11.88 23.42
N ALA A 91 -2.46 -11.08 22.50
CA ALA A 91 -1.80 -9.81 22.86
C ALA A 91 -2.81 -8.80 23.42
N GLU A 92 -3.97 -8.61 22.77
CA GLU A 92 -5.02 -7.73 23.27
C GLU A 92 -5.59 -8.16 24.61
N GLU A 93 -5.83 -9.46 24.79
CA GLU A 93 -6.26 -10.02 26.08
C GLU A 93 -5.22 -9.81 27.18
N SER A 94 -3.94 -9.76 26.82
CA SER A 94 -2.83 -9.46 27.73
C SER A 94 -2.64 -7.95 27.99
N GLY A 95 -3.50 -7.11 27.39
CA GLY A 95 -3.45 -5.66 27.54
C GLY A 95 -2.48 -4.95 26.59
N ILE A 96 -2.02 -5.61 25.53
CA ILE A 96 -1.19 -5.03 24.48
C ILE A 96 -2.10 -4.72 23.26
N PRO A 97 -2.52 -3.47 23.04
CA PRO A 97 -3.38 -3.10 21.94
C PRO A 97 -2.70 -3.28 20.58
N VAL A 98 -3.51 -3.63 19.58
CA VAL A 98 -3.09 -3.89 18.21
C VAL A 98 -3.80 -2.93 17.25
N VAL A 99 -3.05 -2.37 16.29
CA VAL A 99 -3.61 -1.62 15.16
C VAL A 99 -3.01 -2.15 13.85
N LEU A 100 -3.89 -2.42 12.90
CA LEU A 100 -3.52 -2.90 11.58
C LEU A 100 -3.32 -1.74 10.60
N ILE A 101 -2.48 -1.94 9.60
CA ILE A 101 -2.19 -0.96 8.55
C ILE A 101 -2.30 -1.62 7.18
N ASP A 102 -3.02 -1.00 6.23
CA ASP A 102 -3.12 -1.36 4.80
C ASP A 102 -3.74 -2.73 4.49
N ARG A 103 -3.69 -3.68 5.40
CA ARG A 103 -4.19 -5.05 5.22
C ARG A 103 -4.94 -5.51 6.46
N ASP A 104 -5.98 -6.32 6.24
CA ASP A 104 -6.89 -6.82 7.25
C ASP A 104 -6.87 -8.35 7.32
N PHE A 105 -7.22 -8.91 8.47
CA PHE A 105 -7.61 -10.30 8.60
C PHE A 105 -9.09 -10.47 8.25
N GLN A 106 -9.50 -11.67 7.85
CA GLN A 106 -10.85 -11.92 7.34
C GLN A 106 -11.94 -11.65 8.39
N ASP A 107 -11.69 -12.04 9.64
CA ASP A 107 -12.63 -11.95 10.76
C ASP A 107 -12.09 -11.06 11.89
N GLY A 108 -10.98 -10.35 11.65
CA GLY A 108 -10.31 -9.53 12.65
C GLY A 108 -11.12 -8.29 13.04
N ASP A 109 -11.25 -8.05 14.34
CA ASP A 109 -11.94 -6.88 14.92
C ASP A 109 -10.91 -5.89 15.53
N PHE A 110 -9.76 -5.73 14.87
CA PHE A 110 -8.69 -4.80 15.26
C PHE A 110 -8.92 -3.41 14.66
N ASP A 111 -8.47 -2.37 15.35
CA ASP A 111 -8.40 -1.03 14.74
C ASP A 111 -7.52 -1.08 13.50
N ILE A 112 -7.92 -0.36 12.43
CA ILE A 112 -7.22 -0.44 11.16
C ILE A 112 -7.24 0.88 10.39
N VAL A 113 -6.14 1.15 9.69
CA VAL A 113 -6.03 2.25 8.72
C VAL A 113 -5.88 1.68 7.32
N LEU A 114 -6.78 2.05 6.43
CA LEU A 114 -6.89 1.56 5.05
C LEU A 114 -6.93 2.71 4.04
N ILE A 115 -6.81 2.35 2.76
CA ILE A 115 -7.21 3.18 1.62
C ILE A 115 -8.36 2.53 0.86
N ASP A 116 -9.15 3.33 0.14
CA ASP A 116 -10.15 2.80 -0.80
C ASP A 116 -9.45 2.28 -2.07
N ASN A 117 -9.08 1.00 -2.05
CA ASN A 117 -8.37 0.34 -3.14
C ASN A 117 -9.19 0.27 -4.45
N LYS A 118 -10.53 0.26 -4.37
CA LYS A 118 -11.40 0.29 -5.55
C LYS A 118 -11.41 1.68 -6.17
N LYS A 119 -11.65 2.68 -5.35
CA LYS A 119 -11.75 4.07 -5.80
C LYS A 119 -10.45 4.59 -6.41
N VAL A 120 -9.30 4.29 -5.79
CA VAL A 120 -8.00 4.78 -6.30
C VAL A 120 -7.70 4.27 -7.70
N VAL A 121 -8.01 3.00 -8.00
CA VAL A 121 -7.82 2.43 -9.33
C VAL A 121 -8.88 2.93 -10.30
N TYR A 122 -10.12 3.06 -9.84
CA TYR A 122 -11.18 3.68 -10.64
C TYR A 122 -10.76 5.07 -11.13
N ASP A 123 -10.30 5.94 -10.23
CA ASP A 123 -9.86 7.30 -10.55
C ASP A 123 -8.66 7.32 -11.51
N GLY A 124 -7.70 6.41 -11.34
CA GLY A 124 -6.55 6.28 -12.25
C GLY A 124 -6.95 5.85 -13.67
N VAL A 125 -7.92 4.94 -13.80
CA VAL A 125 -8.46 4.52 -15.10
C VAL A 125 -9.30 5.64 -15.72
N GLU A 126 -10.13 6.31 -14.94
CA GLU A 126 -10.93 7.45 -15.38
C GLU A 126 -10.06 8.56 -15.96
N LEU A 127 -8.95 8.91 -15.29
CA LEU A 127 -7.97 9.86 -15.80
C LEU A 127 -7.41 9.44 -17.17
N LEU A 128 -7.08 8.16 -17.36
CA LEU A 128 -6.60 7.66 -18.65
C LEU A 128 -7.68 7.77 -19.74
N ILE A 129 -8.94 7.49 -19.41
CA ILE A 129 -10.08 7.62 -20.31
C ILE A 129 -10.29 9.10 -20.71
N GLU A 130 -10.23 10.01 -19.74
CA GLU A 130 -10.33 11.47 -19.94
C GLU A 130 -9.17 11.98 -20.80
N SER A 131 -7.98 11.39 -20.64
CA SER A 131 -6.80 11.68 -21.47
C SER A 131 -6.91 11.09 -22.91
N GLY A 132 -8.03 10.46 -23.25
CA GLY A 132 -8.34 9.98 -24.59
C GLY A 132 -7.98 8.51 -24.86
N HIS A 133 -7.50 7.77 -23.87
CA HIS A 133 -7.25 6.33 -24.02
C HIS A 133 -8.55 5.52 -24.00
N ARG A 134 -8.56 4.42 -24.75
CA ARG A 134 -9.67 3.46 -24.78
C ARG A 134 -9.17 2.03 -24.60
N ASP A 135 -7.97 1.77 -25.03
CA ASP A 135 -7.22 0.52 -24.88
C ASP A 135 -6.25 0.70 -23.72
N ILE A 136 -6.64 0.26 -22.53
CA ILE A 136 -5.94 0.52 -21.26
C ILE A 136 -5.56 -0.84 -20.65
N GLY A 137 -4.26 -1.08 -20.47
CA GLY A 137 -3.74 -2.23 -19.75
C GLY A 137 -3.68 -1.97 -18.25
N ILE A 138 -3.89 -3.01 -17.45
CA ILE A 138 -3.68 -2.98 -16.00
C ILE A 138 -2.71 -4.06 -15.55
N ILE A 139 -1.78 -3.70 -14.68
CA ILE A 139 -0.94 -4.67 -13.98
C ILE A 139 -1.51 -4.84 -12.60
N THR A 140 -2.17 -5.99 -12.36
CA THR A 140 -2.85 -6.26 -11.09
C THR A 140 -1.87 -6.75 -10.03
N CYS A 141 -2.37 -6.91 -8.81
CA CYS A 141 -1.72 -7.63 -7.73
C CYS A 141 -2.34 -9.03 -7.63
N PRO A 142 -1.71 -9.99 -6.90
CA PRO A 142 -2.28 -11.31 -6.75
C PRO A 142 -3.72 -11.28 -6.24
N GLU A 143 -4.63 -11.95 -6.92
CA GLU A 143 -6.07 -11.97 -6.58
C GLU A 143 -6.38 -12.68 -5.26
N VAL A 144 -5.48 -13.52 -4.77
CA VAL A 144 -5.56 -14.13 -3.45
C VAL A 144 -5.63 -13.06 -2.34
N VAL A 145 -5.08 -11.87 -2.61
CA VAL A 145 -5.13 -10.73 -1.69
C VAL A 145 -6.37 -9.88 -1.94
N LYS A 146 -7.12 -9.59 -0.89
CA LYS A 146 -8.35 -8.75 -0.95
C LYS A 146 -8.11 -7.46 -1.75
N LYS A 147 -7.00 -6.75 -1.49
CA LYS A 147 -6.70 -5.50 -2.19
C LYS A 147 -6.42 -5.70 -3.69
N GLY A 148 -5.85 -6.84 -4.10
CA GLY A 148 -5.66 -7.16 -5.51
C GLY A 148 -6.99 -7.28 -6.25
N ARG A 149 -7.93 -8.06 -5.69
CA ARG A 149 -9.30 -8.17 -6.23
C ARG A 149 -10.01 -6.81 -6.28
N THR A 150 -9.95 -6.06 -5.18
CA THR A 150 -10.62 -4.76 -5.08
C THR A 150 -10.06 -3.74 -6.07
N ARG A 151 -8.75 -3.75 -6.34
CA ARG A 151 -8.13 -2.92 -7.39
C ARG A 151 -8.62 -3.32 -8.79
N LEU A 152 -8.65 -4.60 -9.09
CA LEU A 152 -9.19 -5.10 -10.37
C LEU A 152 -10.68 -4.75 -10.53
N GLU A 153 -11.47 -4.84 -9.45
CA GLU A 153 -12.87 -4.41 -9.47
C GLU A 153 -13.02 -2.93 -9.83
N GLY A 154 -12.12 -2.07 -9.33
CA GLY A 154 -12.08 -0.64 -9.68
C GLY A 154 -11.87 -0.40 -11.17
N TYR A 155 -10.90 -1.10 -11.77
CA TYR A 155 -10.62 -1.06 -13.21
C TYR A 155 -11.82 -1.52 -14.03
N ILE A 156 -12.36 -2.70 -13.72
CA ILE A 156 -13.51 -3.27 -14.42
C ILE A 156 -14.74 -2.36 -14.32
N GLN A 157 -14.99 -1.80 -13.14
CA GLN A 157 -16.13 -0.91 -12.92
C GLN A 157 -15.99 0.36 -13.76
N CYS A 158 -14.82 0.99 -13.77
CA CYS A 158 -14.59 2.21 -14.53
C CYS A 158 -14.78 1.99 -16.05
N LEU A 159 -14.22 0.90 -16.59
CA LEU A 159 -14.43 0.57 -18.02
C LEU A 159 -15.92 0.37 -18.34
N LYS A 160 -16.67 -0.34 -17.51
CA LYS A 160 -18.11 -0.56 -17.70
C LYS A 160 -18.89 0.75 -17.67
N ASP A 161 -18.60 1.63 -16.71
CA ASP A 161 -19.32 2.91 -16.56
C ASP A 161 -19.08 3.83 -17.76
N HIS A 162 -17.93 3.68 -18.44
CA HIS A 162 -17.59 4.41 -19.65
C HIS A 162 -17.91 3.65 -20.96
N GLY A 163 -18.57 2.48 -20.88
CA GLY A 163 -18.97 1.68 -22.04
C GLY A 163 -17.79 1.10 -22.83
N LEU A 164 -16.65 0.88 -22.19
CA LEU A 164 -15.45 0.30 -22.80
C LEU A 164 -15.43 -1.22 -22.64
N GLU A 165 -14.86 -1.90 -23.63
CA GLU A 165 -14.69 -3.34 -23.63
C GLU A 165 -13.64 -3.77 -22.60
N ILE A 166 -13.93 -4.81 -21.82
CA ILE A 166 -12.98 -5.45 -20.93
C ILE A 166 -12.31 -6.56 -21.74
N ARG A 167 -11.00 -6.45 -21.92
CA ARG A 167 -10.18 -7.44 -22.64
C ARG A 167 -9.27 -8.15 -21.66
N ASP A 168 -9.40 -9.45 -21.55
CA ASP A 168 -8.61 -10.28 -20.64
C ASP A 168 -7.11 -10.15 -20.91
N GLU A 169 -6.71 -9.98 -22.17
CA GLU A 169 -5.34 -9.76 -22.61
C GLU A 169 -4.71 -8.45 -22.10
N TYR A 170 -5.54 -7.50 -21.63
CA TYR A 170 -5.08 -6.23 -21.01
C TYR A 170 -4.99 -6.32 -19.49
N ILE A 171 -5.30 -7.45 -18.88
CA ILE A 171 -5.20 -7.70 -17.45
C ILE A 171 -3.98 -8.59 -17.19
N TYR A 172 -2.88 -7.99 -16.75
CA TYR A 172 -1.67 -8.75 -16.44
C TYR A 172 -1.61 -9.08 -14.95
N PRO A 173 -1.52 -10.36 -14.55
CA PRO A 173 -1.38 -10.77 -13.16
C PRO A 173 0.03 -10.48 -12.66
N GLY A 174 0.19 -9.46 -11.82
CA GLY A 174 1.46 -9.08 -11.20
C GLY A 174 1.66 -9.67 -9.81
N ASP A 175 2.88 -9.55 -9.28
CA ASP A 175 3.29 -10.10 -7.98
C ASP A 175 3.96 -9.05 -7.05
N PHE A 176 3.52 -7.81 -7.07
CA PHE A 176 4.06 -6.69 -6.29
C PHE A 176 5.57 -6.45 -6.48
N ASP A 177 6.16 -6.87 -7.57
CA ASP A 177 7.58 -6.74 -7.87
C ASP A 177 7.86 -5.98 -9.17
N GLU A 178 9.12 -5.52 -9.34
CA GLU A 178 9.57 -4.83 -10.54
C GLU A 178 9.52 -5.72 -11.78
N LYS A 179 9.81 -7.02 -11.62
CA LYS A 179 9.81 -7.98 -12.71
C LYS A 179 8.43 -8.09 -13.37
N SER A 180 7.37 -8.13 -12.57
CA SER A 180 5.99 -8.18 -13.07
C SER A 180 5.64 -6.94 -13.90
N GLY A 181 6.08 -5.76 -13.45
CA GLY A 181 5.88 -4.51 -14.20
C GLY A 181 6.57 -4.54 -15.57
N TYR A 182 7.81 -4.99 -15.61
CA TYR A 182 8.58 -5.13 -16.85
C TYR A 182 7.94 -6.13 -17.81
N GLN A 183 7.67 -7.35 -17.34
CA GLN A 183 7.09 -8.43 -18.14
C GLN A 183 5.68 -8.11 -18.64
N ALA A 184 4.89 -7.36 -17.88
CA ALA A 184 3.58 -6.91 -18.32
C ALA A 184 3.69 -5.97 -19.53
N CYS A 185 4.59 -4.99 -19.48
CA CYS A 185 4.82 -4.11 -20.64
C CYS A 185 5.31 -4.88 -21.87
N GLU A 186 6.21 -5.85 -21.69
CA GLU A 186 6.68 -6.73 -22.76
C GLU A 186 5.53 -7.56 -23.37
N ALA A 187 4.68 -8.15 -22.52
CA ALA A 187 3.51 -8.92 -22.96
C ALA A 187 2.51 -8.05 -23.70
N PHE A 188 2.20 -6.86 -23.20
CA PHE A 188 1.30 -5.92 -23.85
C PHE A 188 1.81 -5.47 -25.21
N GLN A 189 3.11 -5.19 -25.33
CA GLN A 189 3.71 -4.79 -26.62
C GLN A 189 3.68 -5.90 -27.65
N GLY A 190 3.66 -7.17 -27.23
CA GLY A 190 3.56 -8.35 -28.10
C GLY A 190 2.15 -8.64 -28.63
N LEU A 191 1.11 -7.94 -28.16
CA LEU A 191 -0.27 -8.13 -28.61
C LEU A 191 -0.48 -7.60 -30.04
N ALA A 192 -1.41 -8.18 -30.77
CA ALA A 192 -1.80 -7.68 -32.09
C ALA A 192 -2.39 -6.26 -32.02
N ASN A 193 -3.09 -5.95 -30.94
CA ASN A 193 -3.59 -4.62 -30.62
C ASN A 193 -3.12 -4.26 -29.21
N PRO A 194 -1.94 -3.66 -29.04
CA PRO A 194 -1.41 -3.31 -27.73
C PRO A 194 -2.23 -2.19 -27.06
N PRO A 195 -2.32 -2.16 -25.73
CA PRO A 195 -2.93 -1.04 -25.03
C PRO A 195 -2.12 0.25 -25.28
N THR A 196 -2.81 1.37 -25.32
CA THR A 196 -2.21 2.69 -25.53
C THR A 196 -1.78 3.36 -24.22
N ALA A 197 -2.22 2.81 -23.10
CA ALA A 197 -1.82 3.21 -21.76
C ALA A 197 -1.78 2.01 -20.82
N VAL A 198 -0.97 2.12 -19.78
CA VAL A 198 -0.83 1.12 -18.72
C VAL A 198 -1.04 1.78 -17.36
N LEU A 199 -1.85 1.12 -16.53
CA LEU A 199 -2.00 1.45 -15.13
C LEU A 199 -1.27 0.41 -14.28
N ALA A 200 -0.22 0.83 -13.57
CA ALA A 200 0.48 -0.02 -12.63
C ALA A 200 -0.15 0.13 -11.23
N THR A 201 -0.43 -0.99 -10.56
CA THR A 201 -1.15 -0.96 -9.27
C THR A 201 -0.25 -1.12 -8.05
N CYS A 202 1.06 -0.98 -8.17
CA CYS A 202 1.99 -0.89 -7.05
C CYS A 202 3.28 -0.16 -7.47
N SER A 203 4.00 0.42 -6.49
CA SER A 203 5.25 1.15 -6.70
C SER A 203 6.31 0.31 -7.43
N SER A 204 6.48 -0.96 -7.04
CA SER A 204 7.46 -1.84 -7.67
C SER A 204 7.10 -2.16 -9.13
N CYS A 205 5.82 -2.44 -9.43
CA CYS A 205 5.37 -2.61 -10.81
C CYS A 205 5.57 -1.34 -11.63
N THR A 206 5.33 -0.15 -11.04
CA THR A 206 5.59 1.13 -11.68
C THR A 206 7.07 1.27 -12.12
N LEU A 207 8.00 0.91 -11.23
CA LEU A 207 9.43 0.91 -11.56
C LEU A 207 9.76 -0.08 -12.67
N GLY A 208 9.12 -1.24 -12.71
CA GLY A 208 9.25 -2.21 -13.80
C GLY A 208 8.81 -1.66 -15.16
N CYS A 209 7.67 -0.95 -15.19
CA CYS A 209 7.21 -0.26 -16.41
C CYS A 209 8.20 0.81 -16.87
N ILE A 210 8.70 1.62 -15.95
CA ILE A 210 9.69 2.67 -16.26
C ILE A 210 10.97 2.04 -16.83
N ARG A 211 11.45 0.97 -16.22
CA ARG A 211 12.63 0.25 -16.70
C ARG A 211 12.41 -0.28 -18.13
N PHE A 212 11.27 -0.92 -18.40
CA PHE A 212 10.92 -1.39 -19.74
C PHE A 212 10.91 -0.24 -20.74
N MET A 213 10.25 0.87 -20.41
CA MET A 213 10.16 2.03 -21.29
C MET A 213 11.54 2.62 -21.59
N ASN A 214 12.40 2.75 -20.57
CA ASN A 214 13.77 3.27 -20.75
C ASN A 214 14.62 2.36 -21.64
N GLU A 215 14.58 1.03 -21.45
CA GLU A 215 15.34 0.06 -22.25
C GLU A 215 14.86 0.04 -23.72
N HIS A 216 13.59 0.37 -23.98
CA HIS A 216 13.01 0.41 -25.34
C HIS A 216 12.91 1.83 -25.92
N ASN A 217 13.48 2.86 -25.24
CA ASN A 217 13.43 4.26 -25.64
C ASN A 217 12.00 4.80 -25.83
N LEU A 218 11.05 4.34 -25.02
CA LEU A 218 9.68 4.81 -24.99
C LEU A 218 9.55 5.96 -23.99
N LEU A 219 8.82 7.00 -24.36
CA LEU A 219 8.57 8.16 -23.51
C LEU A 219 7.15 8.09 -22.91
N PRO A 220 7.01 8.16 -21.57
CA PRO A 220 5.71 8.23 -20.91
C PRO A 220 4.91 9.45 -21.40
N GLY A 221 3.61 9.24 -21.65
CA GLY A 221 2.73 10.30 -22.13
C GLY A 221 2.89 10.68 -23.60
N LYS A 222 3.84 10.03 -24.31
CA LYS A 222 4.05 10.22 -25.74
C LYS A 222 3.88 8.91 -26.52
N ASP A 223 4.69 7.92 -26.20
CA ASP A 223 4.68 6.63 -26.90
C ASP A 223 3.74 5.63 -26.18
N LEU A 224 3.63 5.73 -24.86
CA LEU A 224 2.74 4.93 -24.02
C LEU A 224 2.27 5.78 -22.83
N GLY A 225 0.96 5.85 -22.61
CA GLY A 225 0.42 6.43 -21.38
C GLY A 225 0.80 5.57 -20.17
N LEU A 226 1.23 6.20 -19.07
CA LEU A 226 1.56 5.48 -17.85
C LEU A 226 1.01 6.22 -16.63
N VAL A 227 0.19 5.52 -15.85
CA VAL A 227 -0.19 5.95 -14.50
C VAL A 227 0.39 4.96 -13.50
N GLY A 228 1.25 5.47 -12.63
CA GLY A 228 1.92 4.69 -11.61
C GLY A 228 1.18 4.68 -10.27
N PHE A 229 1.77 4.02 -9.29
CA PHE A 229 1.27 3.93 -7.92
C PHE A 229 2.34 4.42 -6.96
N ASP A 230 1.94 5.27 -6.03
CA ASP A 230 2.77 5.99 -5.06
C ASP A 230 3.71 7.04 -5.70
N ASP A 231 3.88 8.15 -5.03
CA ASP A 231 4.83 9.19 -5.43
C ASP A 231 6.25 8.82 -4.98
N ILE A 232 7.04 8.29 -5.90
CA ILE A 232 8.40 7.81 -5.63
C ILE A 232 9.36 9.01 -5.67
N SER A 233 9.79 9.51 -4.52
CA SER A 233 10.62 10.70 -4.37
C SER A 233 11.91 10.68 -5.19
N LEU A 234 12.51 9.49 -5.39
CA LEU A 234 13.70 9.34 -6.22
C LEU A 234 13.45 9.72 -7.68
N LEU A 235 12.29 9.37 -8.24
CA LEU A 235 11.92 9.75 -9.61
C LEU A 235 11.81 11.26 -9.74
N ASN A 236 11.18 11.92 -8.77
CA ASN A 236 11.06 13.37 -8.73
C ASN A 236 12.46 14.03 -8.67
N SER A 237 13.37 13.46 -7.88
CA SER A 237 14.73 13.99 -7.72
C SER A 237 15.57 13.96 -9.01
N ILE A 238 15.27 13.05 -9.93
CA ILE A 238 15.93 12.93 -11.24
C ILE A 238 15.11 13.58 -12.37
N GLY A 239 14.01 14.29 -12.02
CA GLY A 239 13.17 14.99 -13.00
C GLY A 239 12.32 14.05 -13.87
N TYR A 240 11.99 12.86 -13.38
CA TYR A 240 11.12 11.92 -14.10
C TYR A 240 9.65 12.24 -13.79
N GLU A 241 8.98 12.90 -14.72
CA GLU A 241 7.60 13.36 -14.59
C GLU A 241 6.61 12.20 -14.76
N LEU A 242 6.12 11.63 -13.64
CA LEU A 242 5.20 10.51 -13.65
C LEU A 242 3.89 10.86 -12.93
N THR A 243 2.79 10.68 -13.63
CA THR A 243 1.44 10.72 -13.05
C THR A 243 1.21 9.50 -12.19
N VAL A 244 0.77 9.70 -10.96
CA VAL A 244 0.63 8.63 -9.98
C VAL A 244 -0.66 8.72 -9.16
N MET A 245 -1.15 7.57 -8.77
CA MET A 245 -2.12 7.40 -7.69
C MET A 245 -1.36 7.39 -6.36
N ASP A 246 -1.35 8.51 -5.63
CA ASP A 246 -0.57 8.70 -4.42
C ASP A 246 -1.37 8.34 -3.16
N ARG A 247 -0.77 7.51 -2.30
CA ARG A 247 -1.31 7.17 -0.99
C ARG A 247 -0.76 8.14 0.06
N PRO A 248 -1.57 8.59 1.01
CA PRO A 248 -1.12 9.48 2.09
C PRO A 248 -0.35 8.69 3.16
N MET A 249 0.87 8.23 2.85
CA MET A 249 1.66 7.33 3.69
C MET A 249 2.02 7.97 5.03
N GLN A 250 2.34 9.27 5.04
CA GLN A 250 2.60 10.05 6.24
C GLN A 250 1.37 10.03 7.16
N GLU A 251 0.20 10.41 6.63
CA GLU A 251 -1.05 10.44 7.38
C GLU A 251 -1.44 9.03 7.88
N MET A 252 -1.15 7.99 7.08
CA MET A 252 -1.40 6.60 7.47
C MET A 252 -0.60 6.19 8.71
N GLY A 253 0.68 6.52 8.77
CA GLY A 253 1.53 6.26 9.94
C GLY A 253 1.10 7.06 11.16
N GLU A 254 0.82 8.36 11.00
CA GLU A 254 0.36 9.25 12.06
C GLU A 254 -0.95 8.78 12.68
N ILE A 255 -1.94 8.43 11.86
CA ILE A 255 -3.25 7.95 12.32
C ILE A 255 -3.14 6.58 12.98
N ALA A 256 -2.37 5.64 12.40
CA ALA A 256 -2.16 4.33 13.00
C ALA A 256 -1.53 4.44 14.41
N PHE A 257 -0.52 5.29 14.55
CA PHE A 257 0.09 5.57 15.85
C PHE A 257 -0.89 6.25 16.82
N GLY A 258 -1.69 7.21 16.34
CA GLY A 258 -2.74 7.87 17.12
C GLY A 258 -3.79 6.89 17.63
N LEU A 259 -4.27 5.98 16.78
CA LEU A 259 -5.21 4.92 17.16
C LEU A 259 -4.62 4.03 18.27
N LEU A 260 -3.35 3.64 18.11
CA LEU A 260 -2.65 2.81 19.09
C LEU A 260 -2.53 3.51 20.45
N THR A 261 -2.05 4.75 20.47
CA THR A 261 -1.87 5.51 21.70
C THR A 261 -3.19 5.81 22.42
N ASP A 262 -4.27 5.98 21.67
CA ASP A 262 -5.62 6.10 22.24
C ASP A 262 -6.07 4.83 22.96
N ARG A 263 -5.76 3.65 22.39
CA ARG A 263 -6.04 2.36 23.04
C ARG A 263 -5.20 2.15 24.30
N MET A 264 -3.95 2.62 24.29
CA MET A 264 -3.04 2.52 25.43
C MET A 264 -3.48 3.39 26.63
N LYS A 265 -4.18 4.52 26.40
CA LYS A 265 -4.59 5.48 27.44
C LYS A 265 -5.82 5.08 28.24
N GLY A 266 -6.58 4.09 27.81
CA GLY A 266 -7.87 3.78 28.42
C GLY A 266 -8.08 2.31 28.76
N PRO A 267 -8.73 2.00 29.92
CA PRO A 267 -9.09 0.62 30.29
C PRO A 267 -10.26 0.07 29.48
N ASP A 268 -10.70 0.76 28.44
CA ASP A 268 -11.92 0.43 27.69
C ASP A 268 -11.61 -0.53 26.54
N THR A 269 -11.26 -1.76 26.90
CA THR A 269 -11.03 -2.91 26.01
C THR A 269 -12.29 -3.32 25.20
N LYS A 270 -13.46 -2.71 25.48
CA LYS A 270 -14.73 -2.94 24.77
C LYS A 270 -15.04 -1.87 23.73
N LYS A 271 -14.09 -1.01 23.37
CA LYS A 271 -14.32 -0.05 22.28
C LYS A 271 -14.48 -0.79 20.97
N ARG A 272 -15.57 -0.46 20.28
CA ARG A 272 -15.85 -0.93 18.92
C ARG A 272 -14.61 -0.66 18.03
N ARG A 273 -14.31 -1.60 17.12
CA ARG A 273 -13.31 -1.44 16.06
C ARG A 273 -13.46 -0.09 15.37
N ARG A 274 -12.34 0.57 15.18
CA ARG A 274 -12.26 1.80 14.36
C ARG A 274 -11.60 1.45 13.04
N GLU A 275 -12.31 1.71 11.95
CA GLU A 275 -11.79 1.62 10.61
C GLU A 275 -11.64 3.02 10.03
N VAL A 276 -10.42 3.42 9.72
CA VAL A 276 -10.12 4.72 9.13
C VAL A 276 -9.75 4.51 7.67
N MET A 277 -10.60 5.04 6.77
CA MET A 277 -10.40 4.98 5.32
C MET A 277 -9.79 6.29 4.83
N LEU A 278 -8.54 6.26 4.40
CA LEU A 278 -7.83 7.42 3.88
C LEU A 278 -8.12 7.65 2.40
N ARG A 279 -8.14 8.91 2.01
CA ARG A 279 -8.31 9.30 0.61
C ARG A 279 -6.95 9.33 -0.08
N THR A 280 -6.89 8.70 -1.24
CA THR A 280 -5.77 8.83 -2.18
C THR A 280 -5.98 10.07 -3.06
N ARG A 281 -4.95 10.52 -3.72
CA ARG A 281 -5.00 11.64 -4.68
C ARG A 281 -4.25 11.27 -5.95
N LEU A 282 -4.69 11.84 -7.05
CA LEU A 282 -3.96 11.81 -8.32
C LEU A 282 -2.98 12.98 -8.36
N ILE A 283 -1.72 12.68 -8.63
CA ILE A 283 -0.69 13.69 -8.91
C ILE A 283 -0.41 13.62 -10.41
N ILE A 284 -0.91 14.62 -11.14
CA ILE A 284 -0.87 14.66 -12.61
C ILE A 284 0.41 15.36 -13.05
N ARG A 285 1.22 14.68 -13.88
CA ARG A 285 2.51 15.20 -14.39
C ARG A 285 2.68 15.01 -15.89
N GLY A 286 1.67 14.48 -16.60
CA GLY A 286 1.65 14.40 -18.07
C GLY A 286 1.99 13.02 -18.64
N SER A 287 2.40 12.05 -17.83
CA SER A 287 2.67 10.69 -18.31
C SER A 287 1.39 9.90 -18.66
N GLU A 288 0.23 10.37 -18.24
CA GLU A 288 -1.09 9.84 -18.59
C GLU A 288 -1.56 10.24 -19.98
N LYS A 289 -0.92 11.21 -20.65
CA LYS A 289 -1.39 11.78 -21.89
C LYS A 289 -1.38 10.78 -23.05
N ARG A 290 -2.21 11.06 -24.05
CA ARG A 290 -2.21 10.38 -25.34
C ARG A 290 -1.75 11.34 -26.42
N GLN A 291 -0.78 10.93 -27.24
CA GLN A 291 -0.34 11.76 -28.37
C GLN A 291 -1.51 12.03 -29.33
N GLY A 292 -1.78 13.29 -29.64
CA GLY A 292 -2.87 13.71 -30.53
C GLY A 292 -4.26 13.82 -29.89
N ALA A 293 -4.40 13.63 -28.58
CA ALA A 293 -5.62 13.96 -27.86
C ALA A 293 -5.71 15.49 -27.64
N PRO A 294 -6.93 16.09 -27.67
CA PRO A 294 -7.09 17.49 -27.31
C PRO A 294 -6.66 17.74 -25.86
N GLU A 295 -6.01 18.89 -25.59
CA GLU A 295 -5.69 19.28 -24.22
C GLU A 295 -6.97 19.37 -23.38
N VAL A 296 -7.07 18.57 -22.34
CA VAL A 296 -8.12 18.73 -21.35
C VAL A 296 -7.67 19.83 -20.39
N VAL A 297 -8.33 20.97 -20.46
CA VAL A 297 -8.12 22.09 -19.52
C VAL A 297 -8.98 21.80 -18.29
N PHE A 298 -8.36 21.52 -17.16
CA PHE A 298 -9.00 21.34 -15.85
C PHE A 298 -9.24 22.69 -15.16
#